data_d9fd308d2481a830e2979d794655d810
#
_entry.id   d9fd308d2481a830e2979d794655d810
#
_cell.length_a   1.000
_cell.length_b   1.000
_cell.length_c   1.000
_cell.angle_alpha   90.00
_cell.angle_beta   90.00
_cell.angle_gamma   90.00
#
_symmetry.space_group_name_H-M   'P 1'
#
loop_
_entity.id
_entity.type
_entity.pdbx_description
1 polymer ?
#
loop_
_entity_poly.entity_id
_entity_poly.type
_entity_poly.pdbx_seq_one_letter_code
_entity_poly.pdbx_strand_id
1 'polypeptide(L)'
;YSQLELKDGETVLETGCGNGELWRENRDLIPPEAVICLSDVSEGMIQDAREHLKGVPGRFSYEVFDCCRIPKAEESFDKVSANHVLFYLKDLDGALEEVRRVLKPDGTFFCSTYGREHMKEISQLVKEFDSRIVLSEVNLYDVFGLENGREILNRHFDQVEEILYEDHLEVRDEGPLMEYILSCHGNQQEYLSERYDEFREFLKKKIEKKGTLFVTKRAGIFKCRKKMNGRTKPENR
;
A
#
# COMPACT_ATOMS: atom_id res chain seq x y z
N TYR A 1 1.74 -0.84 10.59
CA TYR A 1 2.66 -0.08 11.46
C TYR A 1 3.53 -1.01 12.32
N SER A 2 2.93 -1.95 13.06
CA SER A 2 3.65 -2.84 14.01
C SER A 2 4.89 -3.53 13.41
N GLN A 3 4.86 -3.86 12.13
CA GLN A 3 6.00 -4.49 11.43
C GLN A 3 7.20 -3.56 11.23
N LEU A 4 7.00 -2.24 11.33
CA LEU A 4 8.10 -1.29 11.26
C LEU A 4 9.04 -1.41 12.46
N GLU A 5 8.53 -1.86 13.62
CA GLU A 5 9.33 -1.97 14.86
C GLU A 5 10.20 -0.71 15.07
N LEU A 6 9.54 0.47 14.89
CA LEU A 6 10.22 1.76 14.92
C LEU A 6 10.82 2.04 16.29
N LYS A 7 12.09 2.45 16.30
CA LYS A 7 12.83 2.78 17.52
C LYS A 7 13.05 4.28 17.62
N ASP A 8 13.30 4.73 18.82
CA ASP A 8 13.61 6.11 19.09
C ASP A 8 14.90 6.55 18.37
N GLY A 9 14.86 7.73 17.76
CA GLY A 9 15.96 8.26 16.97
C GLY A 9 16.14 7.66 15.56
N GLU A 10 15.39 6.63 15.16
CA GLU A 10 15.46 6.11 13.79
C GLU A 10 14.88 7.10 12.77
N THR A 11 15.45 7.03 11.56
CA THR A 11 15.03 7.82 10.40
C THR A 11 14.20 6.96 9.45
N VAL A 12 12.99 7.41 9.10
CA VAL A 12 12.07 6.70 8.22
C VAL A 12 11.70 7.57 7.03
N LEU A 13 11.65 6.98 5.85
CA LEU A 13 11.01 7.56 4.67
C LEU A 13 9.76 6.73 4.34
N GLU A 14 8.61 7.38 4.19
CA GLU A 14 7.46 6.80 3.52
C GLU A 14 7.25 7.46 2.16
N THR A 15 7.23 6.65 1.10
CA THR A 15 6.91 7.08 -0.26
C THR A 15 5.46 6.76 -0.58
N GLY A 16 4.73 7.72 -1.19
CA GLY A 16 3.29 7.57 -1.42
C GLY A 16 2.52 7.51 -0.10
N CYS A 17 2.78 8.45 0.79
CA CYS A 17 2.20 8.47 2.14
C CYS A 17 0.71 8.83 2.16
N GLY A 18 0.15 9.28 1.01
CA GLY A 18 -1.20 9.78 0.94
C GLY A 18 -1.43 10.90 1.98
N ASN A 19 -2.56 10.85 2.65
CA ASN A 19 -2.95 11.80 3.70
C ASN A 19 -2.33 11.52 5.09
N GLY A 20 -1.35 10.62 5.19
CA GLY A 20 -0.64 10.31 6.44
C GLY A 20 -1.38 9.39 7.41
N GLU A 21 -2.39 8.67 6.95
CA GLU A 21 -3.29 7.85 7.77
C GLU A 21 -2.54 6.79 8.60
N LEU A 22 -1.50 6.16 8.04
CA LEU A 22 -0.68 5.18 8.75
C LEU A 22 -0.15 5.73 10.08
N TRP A 23 0.32 6.96 10.08
CA TRP A 23 0.91 7.61 11.25
C TRP A 23 -0.16 8.15 12.19
N ARG A 24 -1.25 8.69 11.66
CA ARG A 24 -2.37 9.21 12.45
C ARG A 24 -3.00 8.13 13.31
N GLU A 25 -3.30 6.98 12.71
CA GLU A 25 -3.94 5.84 13.39
C GLU A 25 -3.02 5.14 14.40
N ASN A 26 -1.70 5.33 14.27
CA ASN A 26 -0.72 4.72 15.16
C ASN A 26 0.04 5.75 16.04
N ARG A 27 -0.54 6.95 16.21
CA ARG A 27 0.08 8.09 16.89
C ARG A 27 0.67 7.76 18.26
N ASP A 28 -0.01 6.93 19.04
CA ASP A 28 0.39 6.57 20.39
C ASP A 28 1.56 5.57 20.45
N LEU A 29 1.94 5.02 19.29
CA LEU A 29 3.04 4.06 19.13
C LEU A 29 4.29 4.70 18.50
N ILE A 30 4.24 5.99 18.13
CA ILE A 30 5.36 6.68 17.48
C ILE A 30 6.36 7.12 18.55
N PRO A 31 7.64 6.69 18.48
CA PRO A 31 8.66 7.17 19.38
C PRO A 31 8.88 8.68 19.21
N PRO A 32 9.02 9.45 20.30
CA PRO A 32 9.04 10.92 20.24
C PRO A 32 10.25 11.50 19.48
N GLU A 33 11.36 10.78 19.42
CA GLU A 33 12.57 11.21 18.73
C GLU A 33 12.70 10.60 17.31
N ALA A 34 11.71 9.83 16.84
CA ALA A 34 11.69 9.31 15.48
C ALA A 34 11.65 10.45 14.45
N VAL A 35 12.45 10.33 13.38
CA VAL A 35 12.50 11.30 12.28
C VAL A 35 11.81 10.70 11.06
N ILE A 36 10.69 11.28 10.66
CA ILE A 36 9.81 10.71 9.65
C ILE A 36 9.69 11.68 8.47
N CYS A 37 10.15 11.25 7.30
CA CYS A 37 9.97 11.95 6.05
C CYS A 37 8.80 11.33 5.29
N LEU A 38 7.75 12.10 5.06
CA LEU A 38 6.58 11.69 4.28
C LEU A 38 6.67 12.30 2.89
N SER A 39 6.49 11.46 1.87
CA SER A 39 6.47 11.95 0.49
C SER A 39 5.33 11.36 -0.31
N ASP A 40 4.82 12.18 -1.22
CA ASP A 40 3.83 11.80 -2.21
C ASP A 40 4.07 12.62 -3.49
N VAL A 41 3.59 12.15 -4.64
CA VAL A 41 3.60 12.93 -5.89
C VAL A 41 2.53 14.00 -5.90
N SER A 42 1.50 13.85 -5.07
CA SER A 42 0.38 14.78 -4.93
C SER A 42 0.66 15.81 -3.84
N GLU A 43 0.77 17.07 -4.22
CA GLU A 43 0.87 18.19 -3.27
C GLU A 43 -0.33 18.25 -2.32
N GLY A 44 -1.54 17.95 -2.82
CA GLY A 44 -2.76 17.91 -2.02
C GLY A 44 -2.67 16.85 -0.91
N MET A 45 -2.19 15.64 -1.21
CA MET A 45 -1.97 14.60 -0.20
C MET A 45 -0.96 15.03 0.85
N ILE A 46 0.11 15.68 0.45
CA ILE A 46 1.11 16.21 1.39
C ILE A 46 0.52 17.31 2.28
N GLN A 47 -0.34 18.17 1.77
CA GLN A 47 -1.04 19.18 2.58
C GLN A 47 -1.99 18.52 3.58
N ASP A 48 -2.79 17.54 3.15
CA ASP A 48 -3.67 16.79 4.02
C ASP A 48 -2.89 16.04 5.11
N ALA A 49 -1.78 15.36 4.76
CA ALA A 49 -0.91 14.70 5.73
C ALA A 49 -0.38 15.67 6.79
N ARG A 50 0.03 16.86 6.39
CA ARG A 50 0.51 17.90 7.31
C ARG A 50 -0.57 18.36 8.28
N GLU A 51 -1.82 18.48 7.82
CA GLU A 51 -2.94 18.86 8.68
C GLU A 51 -3.33 17.73 9.63
N HIS A 52 -3.42 16.50 9.13
CA HIS A 52 -3.84 15.33 9.92
C HIS A 52 -2.83 14.95 11.01
N LEU A 53 -1.55 15.25 10.80
CA LEU A 53 -0.48 14.89 11.73
C LEU A 53 -0.09 16.04 12.67
N LYS A 54 -0.85 17.15 12.72
CA LYS A 54 -0.64 18.20 13.71
C LYS A 54 -0.73 17.64 15.12
N GLY A 55 0.33 17.84 15.90
CA GLY A 55 0.39 17.38 17.30
C GLY A 55 0.60 15.87 17.48
N VAL A 56 0.85 15.13 16.42
CA VAL A 56 1.28 13.73 16.49
C VAL A 56 2.76 13.69 16.91
N PRO A 57 3.17 12.79 17.84
CA PRO A 57 4.57 12.63 18.25
C PRO A 57 5.49 12.30 17.07
N GLY A 58 6.80 12.62 17.22
CA GLY A 58 7.80 12.43 16.18
C GLY A 58 8.14 13.73 15.45
N ARG A 59 9.20 13.67 14.66
CA ARG A 59 9.70 14.80 13.86
C ARG A 59 9.35 14.57 12.40
N PHE A 60 8.24 15.14 11.94
CA PHE A 60 7.76 14.98 10.58
C PHE A 60 8.33 16.04 9.63
N SER A 61 8.74 15.58 8.44
CA SER A 61 8.97 16.41 7.26
C SER A 61 8.07 15.93 6.11
N TYR A 62 7.70 16.85 5.21
CA TYR A 62 6.69 16.63 4.17
C TYR A 62 7.25 17.12 2.84
N GLU A 63 7.33 16.26 1.85
CA GLU A 63 7.98 16.56 0.58
C GLU A 63 7.18 16.00 -0.61
N VAL A 64 7.22 16.75 -1.72
CA VAL A 64 6.57 16.31 -2.96
C VAL A 64 7.65 15.82 -3.91
N PHE A 65 7.66 14.50 -4.18
CA PHE A 65 8.54 13.90 -5.19
C PHE A 65 8.07 12.51 -5.64
N ASP A 66 8.58 12.09 -6.78
CA ASP A 66 8.40 10.75 -7.30
C ASP A 66 9.43 9.79 -6.67
N CYS A 67 8.98 8.64 -6.19
CA CYS A 67 9.85 7.61 -5.59
C CYS A 67 10.84 6.98 -6.60
N CYS A 68 10.63 7.17 -7.90
CA CYS A 68 11.62 6.82 -8.92
C CYS A 68 12.82 7.78 -8.94
N ARG A 69 12.75 8.89 -8.20
CA ARG A 69 13.84 9.87 -8.06
C ARG A 69 13.80 10.54 -6.69
N ILE A 70 14.33 9.88 -5.69
CA ILE A 70 14.30 10.36 -4.29
C ILE A 70 15.39 11.42 -4.06
N PRO A 71 15.05 12.70 -3.75
CA PRO A 71 16.02 13.80 -3.60
C PRO A 71 16.70 13.76 -2.22
N LYS A 72 17.22 12.60 -1.85
CA LYS A 72 17.93 12.35 -0.60
C LYS A 72 19.30 11.73 -0.86
N ALA A 73 20.23 11.97 0.05
CA ALA A 73 21.56 11.36 -0.04
C ALA A 73 21.48 9.83 0.12
N GLU A 74 22.50 9.14 -0.33
CA GLU A 74 22.68 7.72 -0.07
C GLU A 74 22.72 7.45 1.45
N GLU A 75 22.23 6.28 1.84
CA GLU A 75 22.32 5.77 3.21
C GLU A 75 21.74 6.73 4.28
N SER A 76 20.64 7.42 3.95
CA SER A 76 19.99 8.41 4.82
C SER A 76 18.98 7.82 5.80
N PHE A 77 18.37 6.67 5.47
CA PHE A 77 17.23 6.14 6.23
C PHE A 77 17.50 4.75 6.79
N ASP A 78 17.08 4.55 8.04
CA ASP A 78 17.06 3.23 8.69
C ASP A 78 15.95 2.36 8.11
N LYS A 79 14.83 2.99 7.77
CA LYS A 79 13.66 2.32 7.19
C LYS A 79 13.09 3.13 6.03
N VAL A 80 12.61 2.42 5.02
CA VAL A 80 11.79 2.99 3.94
C VAL A 80 10.50 2.18 3.85
N SER A 81 9.36 2.84 3.67
CA SER A 81 8.09 2.19 3.42
C SER A 81 7.42 2.70 2.16
N ALA A 82 6.71 1.80 1.45
CA ALA A 82 5.90 2.08 0.27
C ALA A 82 4.61 1.27 0.37
N ASN A 83 3.57 1.85 1.00
CA ASN A 83 2.32 1.15 1.25
C ASN A 83 1.33 1.35 0.12
N HIS A 84 0.99 0.26 -0.60
CA HIS A 84 0.05 0.28 -1.73
C HIS A 84 0.45 1.25 -2.86
N VAL A 85 1.75 1.35 -3.16
CA VAL A 85 2.33 2.30 -4.13
C VAL A 85 2.91 1.59 -5.35
N LEU A 86 3.67 0.50 -5.14
CA LEU A 86 4.55 -0.09 -6.16
C LEU A 86 3.81 -0.53 -7.42
N PHE A 87 2.57 -0.95 -7.32
CA PHE A 87 1.76 -1.36 -8.46
C PHE A 87 1.27 -0.21 -9.36
N TYR A 88 1.47 1.05 -8.95
CA TYR A 88 1.18 2.23 -9.78
C TYR A 88 2.39 2.70 -10.58
N LEU A 89 3.59 2.18 -10.30
CA LEU A 89 4.82 2.67 -10.88
C LEU A 89 5.04 2.14 -12.29
N LYS A 90 5.43 3.04 -13.19
CA LYS A 90 5.84 2.68 -14.55
C LYS A 90 7.28 2.16 -14.60
N ASP A 91 8.14 2.67 -13.72
CA ASP A 91 9.53 2.26 -13.56
C ASP A 91 9.74 1.69 -12.16
N LEU A 92 9.29 0.46 -11.96
CA LEU A 92 9.37 -0.22 -10.68
C LEU A 92 10.83 -0.54 -10.29
N ASP A 93 11.65 -0.97 -11.23
CA ASP A 93 13.05 -1.28 -10.97
C ASP A 93 13.84 -0.02 -10.57
N GLY A 94 13.64 1.11 -11.25
CA GLY A 94 14.25 2.39 -10.90
C GLY A 94 13.84 2.86 -9.50
N ALA A 95 12.57 2.71 -9.12
CA ALA A 95 12.11 3.05 -7.77
C ALA A 95 12.76 2.16 -6.70
N LEU A 96 12.89 0.85 -6.96
CA LEU A 96 13.53 -0.08 -6.01
C LEU A 96 15.04 0.18 -5.88
N GLU A 97 15.71 0.61 -6.94
CA GLU A 97 17.12 1.07 -6.89
C GLU A 97 17.27 2.34 -6.04
N GLU A 98 16.38 3.32 -6.19
CA GLU A 98 16.38 4.53 -5.37
C GLU A 98 16.10 4.22 -3.89
N VAL A 99 15.12 3.38 -3.60
CA VAL A 99 14.87 2.89 -2.24
C VAL A 99 16.14 2.24 -1.66
N ARG A 100 16.79 1.37 -2.41
CA ARG A 100 18.04 0.71 -2.00
C ARG A 100 19.17 1.72 -1.78
N ARG A 101 19.27 2.74 -2.63
CA ARG A 101 20.30 3.79 -2.52
C ARG A 101 20.16 4.58 -1.24
N VAL A 102 18.95 5.00 -0.89
CA VAL A 102 18.72 5.85 0.29
C VAL A 102 18.69 5.07 1.60
N LEU A 103 18.52 3.75 1.57
CA LEU A 103 18.62 2.91 2.77
C LEU A 103 20.06 2.83 3.27
N LYS A 104 20.25 2.97 4.58
CA LYS A 104 21.52 2.68 5.27
C LYS A 104 21.92 1.21 5.08
N PRO A 105 23.22 0.86 5.27
CA PRO A 105 23.60 -0.53 5.50
C PRO A 105 22.75 -1.13 6.63
N ASP A 106 22.27 -2.34 6.48
CA ASP A 106 21.34 -3.00 7.41
C ASP A 106 19.94 -2.35 7.51
N GLY A 107 19.65 -1.33 6.72
CA GLY A 107 18.33 -0.72 6.62
C GLY A 107 17.28 -1.66 6.06
N THR A 108 16.02 -1.43 6.40
CA THR A 108 14.89 -2.29 6.02
C THR A 108 13.89 -1.54 5.15
N PHE A 109 13.51 -2.16 4.04
CA PHE A 109 12.41 -1.71 3.19
C PHE A 109 11.14 -2.51 3.50
N PHE A 110 10.02 -1.81 3.61
CA PHE A 110 8.70 -2.39 3.78
C PHE A 110 7.80 -1.94 2.63
N CYS A 111 7.11 -2.87 2.00
CA CYS A 111 6.08 -2.51 1.03
C CYS A 111 4.87 -3.42 1.17
N SER A 112 3.69 -2.85 0.99
CA SER A 112 2.44 -3.60 1.04
C SER A 112 1.77 -3.67 -0.33
N THR A 113 1.05 -4.76 -0.55
CA THR A 113 0.30 -5.00 -1.79
C THR A 113 -0.86 -5.96 -1.55
N TYR A 114 -1.64 -6.18 -2.61
CA TYR A 114 -2.74 -7.12 -2.66
C TYR A 114 -2.38 -8.36 -3.50
N GLY A 115 -3.07 -9.47 -3.23
CA GLY A 115 -3.08 -10.63 -4.10
C GLY A 115 -4.27 -10.61 -5.07
N ARG A 116 -4.24 -11.45 -6.10
CA ARG A 116 -5.31 -11.56 -7.12
C ARG A 116 -6.68 -11.89 -6.57
N GLU A 117 -6.71 -12.59 -5.44
CA GLU A 117 -7.95 -12.99 -4.78
C GLU A 117 -8.58 -11.88 -3.93
N HIS A 118 -7.91 -10.72 -3.81
CA HIS A 118 -8.40 -9.61 -3.00
C HIS A 118 -9.69 -9.05 -3.58
N MET A 119 -10.77 -9.08 -2.77
CA MET A 119 -12.10 -8.58 -3.11
C MET A 119 -12.71 -9.16 -4.40
N LYS A 120 -12.31 -10.37 -4.80
CA LYS A 120 -12.78 -11.01 -6.04
C LYS A 120 -14.30 -11.16 -6.12
N GLU A 121 -14.96 -11.35 -4.98
CA GLU A 121 -16.42 -11.53 -4.91
C GLU A 121 -17.16 -10.27 -5.34
N ILE A 122 -16.61 -9.08 -5.07
CA ILE A 122 -17.19 -7.79 -5.52
C ILE A 122 -17.10 -7.70 -7.04
N SER A 123 -15.95 -8.03 -7.61
CA SER A 123 -15.79 -8.07 -9.08
C SER A 123 -16.71 -9.10 -9.74
N GLN A 124 -16.97 -10.24 -9.08
CA GLN A 124 -17.93 -11.24 -9.56
C GLN A 124 -19.37 -10.73 -9.51
N LEU A 125 -19.77 -10.04 -8.43
CA LEU A 125 -21.10 -9.46 -8.29
C LEU A 125 -21.42 -8.44 -9.38
N VAL A 126 -20.50 -7.52 -9.66
CA VAL A 126 -20.73 -6.50 -10.70
C VAL A 126 -20.79 -7.14 -12.09
N LYS A 127 -19.97 -8.16 -12.38
CA LYS A 127 -20.01 -8.90 -13.64
C LYS A 127 -21.26 -9.76 -13.79
N GLU A 128 -21.81 -10.26 -12.70
CA GLU A 128 -23.10 -10.99 -12.71
C GLU A 128 -24.27 -10.05 -13.04
N PHE A 129 -24.21 -8.80 -12.58
CA PHE A 129 -25.21 -7.80 -12.93
C PHE A 129 -25.06 -7.31 -14.37
N ASP A 130 -23.84 -6.95 -14.76
CA ASP A 130 -23.51 -6.58 -16.13
C ASP A 130 -22.05 -6.95 -16.44
N SER A 131 -21.86 -7.87 -17.38
CA SER A 131 -20.54 -8.43 -17.70
C SER A 131 -19.54 -7.43 -18.28
N ARG A 132 -20.01 -6.24 -18.73
CA ARG A 132 -19.20 -5.16 -19.26
C ARG A 132 -18.50 -4.36 -18.16
N ILE A 133 -18.99 -4.43 -16.92
CA ILE A 133 -18.46 -3.64 -15.82
C ILE A 133 -17.12 -4.22 -15.37
N VAL A 134 -16.12 -3.35 -15.30
CA VAL A 134 -14.83 -3.60 -14.68
C VAL A 134 -14.54 -2.56 -13.61
N LEU A 135 -14.07 -2.97 -12.44
CA LEU A 135 -13.82 -2.08 -11.31
C LEU A 135 -12.42 -1.47 -11.33
N SER A 136 -11.53 -1.99 -12.17
CA SER A 136 -10.20 -1.44 -12.43
C SER A 136 -9.81 -1.73 -13.87
N GLU A 137 -9.33 -0.72 -14.58
CA GLU A 137 -8.82 -0.86 -15.95
C GLU A 137 -7.45 -1.55 -16.00
N VAL A 138 -6.73 -1.54 -14.89
CA VAL A 138 -5.39 -2.11 -14.76
C VAL A 138 -5.39 -3.20 -13.71
N ASN A 139 -4.80 -4.35 -14.04
CA ASN A 139 -4.53 -5.41 -13.07
C ASN A 139 -3.30 -5.03 -12.25
N LEU A 140 -3.48 -4.25 -11.19
CA LEU A 140 -2.40 -3.73 -10.36
C LEU A 140 -1.48 -4.83 -9.83
N TYR A 141 -2.03 -5.99 -9.47
CA TYR A 141 -1.27 -7.16 -8.99
C TYR A 141 -0.42 -7.84 -10.07
N ASP A 142 -0.65 -7.56 -11.36
CA ASP A 142 0.24 -8.05 -12.43
C ASP A 142 1.53 -7.20 -12.50
N VAL A 143 1.48 -5.93 -12.09
CA VAL A 143 2.65 -5.06 -11.95
C VAL A 143 3.42 -5.44 -10.67
N PHE A 144 2.74 -5.40 -9.52
CA PHE A 144 3.30 -5.75 -8.22
C PHE A 144 2.23 -6.30 -7.29
N GLY A 145 2.16 -7.60 -7.11
CA GLY A 145 1.21 -8.32 -6.26
C GLY A 145 1.90 -9.31 -5.33
N LEU A 146 1.12 -10.03 -4.53
CA LEU A 146 1.65 -11.10 -3.67
C LEU A 146 2.27 -12.21 -4.50
N GLU A 147 1.75 -12.48 -5.69
CA GLU A 147 2.16 -13.59 -6.55
C GLU A 147 3.52 -13.37 -7.21
N ASN A 148 3.92 -12.13 -7.50
CA ASN A 148 5.17 -11.77 -8.20
C ASN A 148 6.13 -10.90 -7.37
N GLY A 149 5.64 -10.28 -6.30
CA GLY A 149 6.39 -9.30 -5.52
C GLY A 149 7.69 -9.85 -4.94
N ARG A 150 7.69 -11.10 -4.42
CA ARG A 150 8.90 -11.74 -3.90
C ARG A 150 9.99 -11.89 -4.99
N GLU A 151 9.62 -12.32 -6.19
CA GLU A 151 10.56 -12.48 -7.30
C GLU A 151 11.16 -11.14 -7.71
N ILE A 152 10.33 -10.11 -7.84
CA ILE A 152 10.75 -8.74 -8.19
C ILE A 152 11.72 -8.21 -7.12
N LEU A 153 11.35 -8.29 -5.85
CA LEU A 153 12.15 -7.76 -4.74
C LEU A 153 13.49 -8.50 -4.57
N ASN A 154 13.56 -9.78 -4.84
CA ASN A 154 14.82 -10.56 -4.77
C ASN A 154 15.89 -10.12 -5.79
N ARG A 155 15.53 -9.32 -6.81
CA ARG A 155 16.51 -8.72 -7.72
C ARG A 155 17.29 -7.59 -7.05
N HIS A 156 16.69 -6.93 -6.05
CA HIS A 156 17.21 -5.72 -5.44
C HIS A 156 17.64 -5.92 -3.97
N PHE A 157 17.07 -6.88 -3.26
CA PHE A 157 17.27 -7.11 -1.82
C PHE A 157 17.74 -8.54 -1.53
N ASP A 158 18.47 -8.73 -0.41
CA ASP A 158 19.03 -10.05 -0.05
C ASP A 158 18.05 -10.96 0.67
N GLN A 159 17.25 -10.38 1.55
CA GLN A 159 16.27 -11.11 2.34
C GLN A 159 14.91 -10.50 2.10
N VAL A 160 14.01 -11.29 1.57
CA VAL A 160 12.62 -10.90 1.32
C VAL A 160 11.72 -11.81 2.13
N GLU A 161 11.19 -11.28 3.20
CA GLU A 161 10.18 -11.93 4.05
C GLU A 161 8.80 -11.45 3.61
N GLU A 162 7.85 -12.36 3.50
CA GLU A 162 6.47 -12.07 3.16
C GLU A 162 5.58 -12.37 4.37
N ILE A 163 4.77 -11.39 4.75
CA ILE A 163 3.83 -11.47 5.87
C ILE A 163 2.44 -11.29 5.29
N LEU A 164 1.64 -12.35 5.31
CA LEU A 164 0.29 -12.36 4.75
C LEU A 164 -0.73 -11.89 5.78
N TYR A 165 -1.70 -11.12 5.31
CA TYR A 165 -2.93 -10.77 6.02
C TYR A 165 -4.12 -11.35 5.27
N GLU A 166 -4.61 -12.48 5.77
CA GLU A 166 -5.80 -13.14 5.25
C GLU A 166 -6.96 -12.82 6.20
N ASP A 167 -7.97 -12.18 5.66
CA ASP A 167 -9.15 -11.73 6.39
C ASP A 167 -10.35 -11.76 5.45
N HIS A 168 -11.51 -11.37 5.93
CA HIS A 168 -12.71 -11.22 5.11
C HIS A 168 -13.58 -10.08 5.63
N LEU A 169 -14.40 -9.53 4.75
CA LEU A 169 -15.49 -8.65 5.14
C LEU A 169 -16.80 -9.43 5.15
N GLU A 170 -17.59 -9.18 6.16
CA GLU A 170 -18.98 -9.62 6.24
C GLU A 170 -19.88 -8.45 5.84
N VAL A 171 -20.37 -8.48 4.61
CA VAL A 171 -21.25 -7.42 4.08
C VAL A 171 -22.69 -7.82 4.30
N ARG A 172 -23.40 -7.05 5.14
CA ARG A 172 -24.81 -7.26 5.50
C ARG A 172 -25.73 -6.14 5.02
N ASP A 173 -25.15 -5.06 4.49
CA ASP A 173 -25.82 -3.86 4.01
C ASP A 173 -25.29 -3.53 2.61
N GLU A 174 -26.19 -3.28 1.67
CA GLU A 174 -25.85 -2.90 0.30
C GLU A 174 -25.30 -1.50 0.17
N GLY A 175 -25.62 -0.58 1.10
CA GLY A 175 -25.24 0.84 1.02
C GLY A 175 -23.73 1.05 0.98
N PRO A 176 -22.96 0.63 2.00
CA PRO A 176 -21.50 0.74 1.99
C PRO A 176 -20.83 -0.01 0.82
N LEU A 177 -21.42 -1.15 0.40
CA LEU A 177 -20.93 -1.90 -0.76
C LEU A 177 -21.12 -1.12 -2.06
N MET A 178 -22.26 -0.46 -2.23
CA MET A 178 -22.54 0.43 -3.37
C MET A 178 -21.53 1.58 -3.43
N GLU A 179 -21.33 2.27 -2.29
CA GLU A 179 -20.39 3.40 -2.21
C GLU A 179 -18.97 2.96 -2.59
N TYR A 180 -18.53 1.81 -2.09
CA TYR A 180 -17.25 1.25 -2.45
C TYR A 180 -17.15 0.96 -3.96
N ILE A 181 -18.14 0.28 -4.54
CA ILE A 181 -18.15 -0.05 -5.97
C ILE A 181 -18.11 1.22 -6.83
N LEU A 182 -18.89 2.25 -6.46
CA LEU A 182 -18.90 3.51 -7.20
C LEU A 182 -17.61 4.32 -7.05
N SER A 183 -16.85 4.13 -5.98
CA SER A 183 -15.55 4.78 -5.77
C SER A 183 -14.39 4.13 -6.54
N CYS A 184 -14.60 2.96 -7.14
CA CYS A 184 -13.57 2.27 -7.91
C CYS A 184 -13.18 3.04 -9.19
N HIS A 185 -11.99 2.74 -9.73
CA HIS A 185 -11.38 3.44 -10.87
C HIS A 185 -11.54 2.69 -12.20
N GLY A 186 -12.68 2.05 -12.39
CA GLY A 186 -13.05 1.37 -13.62
C GLY A 186 -14.12 2.12 -14.40
N ASN A 187 -14.92 1.38 -15.18
CA ASN A 187 -16.01 1.92 -15.98
C ASN A 187 -17.39 1.80 -15.31
N GLN A 188 -17.45 1.43 -14.03
CA GLN A 188 -18.69 1.15 -13.32
C GLN A 188 -19.68 2.34 -13.32
N GLN A 189 -19.18 3.56 -13.28
CA GLN A 189 -20.06 4.73 -13.29
C GLN A 189 -20.83 4.89 -14.61
N GLU A 190 -20.21 4.55 -15.75
CA GLU A 190 -20.84 4.57 -17.07
C GLU A 190 -22.08 3.65 -17.12
N TYR A 191 -21.98 2.47 -16.50
CA TYR A 191 -23.04 1.45 -16.56
C TYR A 191 -24.02 1.48 -15.38
N LEU A 192 -23.65 2.08 -14.26
CA LEU A 192 -24.46 2.05 -13.05
C LEU A 192 -25.19 3.38 -12.77
N SER A 193 -24.76 4.52 -13.33
CA SER A 193 -25.35 5.83 -13.00
C SER A 193 -26.87 5.89 -13.29
N GLU A 194 -27.31 5.38 -14.45
CA GLU A 194 -28.73 5.34 -14.81
C GLU A 194 -29.47 4.10 -14.25
N ARG A 195 -28.75 3.13 -13.71
CA ARG A 195 -29.27 1.86 -13.19
C ARG A 195 -28.97 1.69 -11.71
N TYR A 196 -28.77 2.79 -10.99
CA TYR A 196 -28.38 2.79 -9.58
C TYR A 196 -29.37 1.99 -8.71
N ASP A 197 -30.67 2.27 -8.82
CA ASP A 197 -31.69 1.60 -8.03
C ASP A 197 -31.83 0.11 -8.40
N GLU A 198 -31.68 -0.24 -9.69
CA GLU A 198 -31.71 -1.60 -10.18
C GLU A 198 -30.54 -2.42 -9.59
N PHE A 199 -29.34 -1.83 -9.61
CA PHE A 199 -28.15 -2.49 -9.06
C PHE A 199 -28.22 -2.60 -7.53
N ARG A 200 -28.71 -1.56 -6.86
CA ARG A 200 -28.94 -1.58 -5.41
C ARG A 200 -29.88 -2.71 -5.02
N GLU A 201 -31.00 -2.85 -5.70
CA GLU A 201 -31.98 -3.92 -5.45
C GLU A 201 -31.39 -5.31 -5.75
N PHE A 202 -30.54 -5.42 -6.77
CA PHE A 202 -29.82 -6.66 -7.07
C PHE A 202 -28.91 -7.05 -5.90
N LEU A 203 -28.10 -6.13 -5.37
CA LEU A 203 -27.20 -6.39 -4.22
C LEU A 203 -28.00 -6.77 -2.99
N LYS A 204 -29.07 -6.06 -2.69
CA LYS A 204 -29.99 -6.35 -1.58
C LYS A 204 -30.53 -7.79 -1.64
N LYS A 205 -31.04 -8.22 -2.79
CA LYS A 205 -31.51 -9.60 -3.00
C LYS A 205 -30.39 -10.63 -2.82
N LYS A 206 -29.14 -10.30 -3.21
CA LYS A 206 -28.00 -11.19 -3.00
C LYS A 206 -27.68 -11.35 -1.53
N ILE A 207 -27.69 -10.25 -0.77
CA ILE A 207 -27.46 -10.25 0.68
C ILE A 207 -28.60 -11.03 1.38
N GLU A 208 -29.86 -10.70 1.10
CA GLU A 208 -31.02 -11.38 1.69
C GLU A 208 -30.99 -12.90 1.47
N LYS A 209 -30.64 -13.34 0.26
CA LYS A 209 -30.57 -14.75 -0.09
C LYS A 209 -29.49 -15.52 0.67
N LYS A 210 -28.35 -14.85 0.96
CA LYS A 210 -27.18 -15.47 1.62
C LYS A 210 -27.10 -15.15 3.11
N GLY A 211 -27.86 -14.16 3.61
CA GLY A 211 -27.77 -13.59 4.96
C GLY A 211 -26.56 -12.64 5.11
N THR A 212 -25.43 -13.01 4.53
CA THR A 212 -24.16 -12.24 4.56
C THR A 212 -23.39 -12.54 3.29
N LEU A 213 -22.79 -11.53 2.67
CA LEU A 213 -21.81 -11.72 1.61
C LEU A 213 -20.41 -11.67 2.24
N PHE A 214 -19.66 -12.75 2.08
CA PHE A 214 -18.27 -12.79 2.46
C PHE A 214 -17.40 -12.28 1.32
N VAL A 215 -16.53 -11.32 1.61
CA VAL A 215 -15.60 -10.73 0.65
C VAL A 215 -14.18 -10.98 1.12
N THR A 216 -13.41 -11.71 0.33
CA THR A 216 -12.04 -12.09 0.64
C THR A 216 -11.14 -10.86 0.71
N LYS A 217 -10.40 -10.72 1.81
CA LYS A 217 -9.29 -9.77 1.93
C LYS A 217 -7.98 -10.54 1.89
N ARG A 218 -7.20 -10.31 0.84
CA ARG A 218 -5.88 -10.90 0.70
C ARG A 218 -4.87 -9.82 0.40
N ALA A 219 -4.15 -9.43 1.43
CA ALA A 219 -3.10 -8.41 1.37
C ALA A 219 -1.85 -8.95 2.07
N GLY A 220 -0.73 -8.29 1.89
CA GLY A 220 0.50 -8.64 2.58
C GLY A 220 1.53 -7.53 2.57
N ILE A 221 2.56 -7.74 3.37
CA ILE A 221 3.71 -6.87 3.47
C ILE A 221 4.94 -7.70 3.09
N PHE A 222 5.81 -7.11 2.29
CA PHE A 222 7.18 -7.59 2.12
C PHE A 222 8.11 -6.77 3.00
N LYS A 223 8.96 -7.47 3.79
CA LYS A 223 10.04 -6.91 4.59
C LYS A 223 11.36 -7.31 3.95
N CYS A 224 12.11 -6.33 3.47
CA CYS A 224 13.30 -6.55 2.64
C CYS A 224 14.53 -5.93 3.30
N ARG A 225 15.66 -6.65 3.30
CA ARG A 225 16.94 -6.10 3.75
C ARG A 225 17.84 -5.74 2.60
N LYS A 226 18.54 -4.60 2.74
CA LYS A 226 19.50 -4.13 1.74
C LYS A 226 20.61 -5.16 1.53
N LYS A 227 20.92 -5.47 0.27
CA LYS A 227 22.11 -6.25 -0.09
C LYS A 227 23.37 -5.59 0.44
N MET A 228 24.11 -6.29 1.29
CA MET A 228 25.46 -5.88 1.70
C MET A 228 26.37 -5.99 0.48
N ASN A 229 26.77 -4.86 -0.11
CA ASN A 229 27.84 -4.87 -1.11
C ASN A 229 29.09 -5.45 -0.45
N GLY A 230 29.51 -6.66 -0.87
CA GLY A 230 30.62 -7.48 -0.39
C GLY A 230 31.71 -6.78 0.45
N ARG A 231 31.42 -6.44 1.67
CA ARG A 231 32.44 -6.30 2.70
C ARG A 231 32.76 -7.71 3.16
N THR A 232 33.78 -8.33 2.52
CA THR A 232 34.48 -9.45 3.09
C THR A 232 34.79 -9.12 4.55
N LYS A 233 34.27 -9.94 5.49
CA LYS A 233 34.66 -9.83 6.89
C LYS A 233 36.19 -9.83 6.91
N PRO A 234 36.85 -8.90 7.68
CA PRO A 234 38.27 -9.02 7.87
C PRO A 234 38.53 -10.38 8.52
N GLU A 235 39.31 -11.24 7.85
CA GLU A 235 39.83 -12.45 8.42
C GLU A 235 40.61 -12.06 9.66
N ASN A 236 40.13 -12.45 10.84
CA ASN A 236 40.88 -12.38 12.08
C ASN A 236 42.12 -13.28 11.91
N ARG A 237 43.26 -12.64 11.76
CA ARG A 237 44.57 -13.26 11.98
C ARG A 237 44.96 -13.14 13.45
#